data_415dcf42d8a0b72e1ad9e7607140ac7a
#
_entry.id   415dcf42d8a0b72e1ad9e7607140ac7a
#
_cell.length_a   1.000
_cell.length_b   1.000
_cell.length_c   1.000
_cell.angle_alpha   90.00
_cell.angle_beta   90.00
_cell.angle_gamma   90.00
#
_symmetry.space_group_name_H-M   'P 1'
#
loop_
_entity.id
_entity.type
_entity.pdbx_description
1 polymer ?
#
loop_
_entity_poly.entity_id
_entity_poly.type
_entity_poly.pdbx_seq_one_letter_code
_entity_poly.pdbx_strand_id
1 'polypeptide(L)'
;MPDLTGRARTGKASFYAKKFAGRRMADGKRMDPLASNAASKTLPLGTRATVTNLETGRSADVTIEDRGPYMQGRIVDLSPSTAREIGIDKHNGVAKVVVAPIAVPLPDGRVKPGAAADDRRGRRLVPSETPR
;
A
#
# COMPACT_ATOMS: atom_id res chain seq x y z
N MET A 1 14.41 2.61 10.56
CA MET A 1 13.38 2.72 11.61
C MET A 1 12.00 2.44 11.06
N PRO A 2 11.21 1.60 11.70
CA PRO A 2 9.85 1.37 11.24
C PRO A 2 8.99 2.63 11.41
N ASP A 3 8.10 2.84 10.46
CA ASP A 3 7.15 3.96 10.52
C ASP A 3 5.88 3.47 11.21
N LEU A 4 5.74 3.81 12.49
CA LEU A 4 4.59 3.42 13.31
C LEU A 4 3.56 4.55 13.43
N THR A 5 3.75 5.66 12.70
CA THR A 5 2.92 6.86 12.90
C THR A 5 1.51 6.72 12.38
N GLY A 6 1.27 5.86 11.40
CA GLY A 6 -0.02 5.79 10.73
C GLY A 6 -0.30 6.94 9.77
N ARG A 7 0.67 7.84 9.59
CA ARG A 7 0.49 9.00 8.70
C ARG A 7 0.58 8.62 7.24
N ALA A 8 -0.17 9.32 6.41
CA ALA A 8 -0.07 9.19 4.97
C ALA A 8 1.27 9.71 4.46
N ARG A 9 1.81 9.04 3.45
CA ARG A 9 3.06 9.44 2.80
C ARG A 9 2.86 9.55 1.31
N THR A 10 3.49 10.55 0.71
CA THR A 10 3.46 10.75 -0.74
C THR A 10 4.80 10.40 -1.32
N GLY A 11 4.79 9.70 -2.44
CA GLY A 11 6.02 9.33 -3.13
C GLY A 11 5.68 8.56 -4.39
N LYS A 12 6.67 7.89 -4.97
CA LYS A 12 6.46 7.16 -6.20
C LYS A 12 6.23 5.68 -5.92
N ALA A 13 5.31 5.09 -6.66
CA ALA A 13 5.06 3.66 -6.64
C ALA A 13 5.55 3.05 -7.94
N SER A 14 6.08 1.85 -7.84
CA SER A 14 6.36 1.00 -8.98
C SER A 14 5.70 -0.35 -8.71
N PHE A 15 5.96 -1.34 -9.56
CA PHE A 15 5.41 -2.67 -9.34
C PHE A 15 6.49 -3.72 -9.58
N TYR A 16 6.28 -4.89 -9.00
CA TYR A 16 7.24 -5.99 -9.08
C TYR A 16 7.43 -6.43 -10.53
N ALA A 17 8.69 -6.69 -10.90
CA ALA A 17 8.98 -7.33 -12.17
C ALA A 17 8.49 -8.77 -12.15
N LYS A 18 8.18 -9.32 -13.32
CA LYS A 18 7.68 -10.69 -13.45
C LYS A 18 8.58 -11.72 -12.79
N LYS A 19 9.90 -11.49 -12.81
CA LYS A 19 10.86 -12.44 -12.24
C LYS A 19 10.69 -12.65 -10.74
N PHE A 20 9.97 -11.77 -10.04
CA PHE A 20 9.73 -11.91 -8.61
C PHE A 20 8.50 -12.77 -8.29
N ALA A 21 7.70 -13.12 -9.28
CA ALA A 21 6.52 -13.96 -9.05
C ALA A 21 6.96 -15.30 -8.44
N GLY A 22 6.31 -15.70 -7.35
CA GLY A 22 6.62 -16.94 -6.65
C GLY A 22 7.81 -16.88 -5.71
N ARG A 23 8.55 -15.77 -5.68
CA ARG A 23 9.67 -15.63 -4.75
C ARG A 23 9.19 -15.30 -3.36
N ARG A 24 9.96 -15.69 -2.36
CA ARG A 24 9.63 -15.38 -0.97
C ARG A 24 9.73 -13.90 -0.70
N MET A 25 8.70 -13.38 -0.06
CA MET A 25 8.69 -12.02 0.46
C MET A 25 9.22 -12.02 1.89
N ALA A 26 9.43 -10.83 2.47
CA ALA A 26 10.01 -10.70 3.80
C ALA A 26 9.15 -11.35 4.89
N ASP A 27 7.82 -11.46 4.68
CA ASP A 27 6.94 -12.10 5.64
C ASP A 27 6.93 -13.64 5.51
N GLY A 28 7.70 -14.19 4.59
CA GLY A 28 7.79 -15.63 4.37
C GLY A 28 6.81 -16.18 3.34
N LYS A 29 5.84 -15.41 2.92
CA LYS A 29 4.91 -15.83 1.88
C LYS A 29 5.53 -15.64 0.51
N ARG A 30 5.00 -16.35 -0.47
CA ARG A 30 5.46 -16.19 -1.85
C ARG A 30 4.70 -15.05 -2.53
N MET A 31 5.41 -14.26 -3.33
CA MET A 31 4.78 -13.16 -4.04
C MET A 31 3.82 -13.69 -5.09
N ASP A 32 2.57 -13.26 -4.98
CA ASP A 32 1.52 -13.61 -5.92
C ASP A 32 1.18 -12.37 -6.74
N PRO A 33 1.44 -12.39 -8.06
CA PRO A 33 1.18 -11.20 -8.88
C PRO A 33 -0.28 -10.80 -8.98
N LEU A 34 -1.19 -11.68 -8.56
CA LEU A 34 -2.63 -11.41 -8.59
C LEU A 34 -3.18 -10.98 -7.23
N ALA A 35 -2.39 -11.04 -6.18
CA ALA A 35 -2.82 -10.65 -4.84
C ALA A 35 -2.50 -9.18 -4.58
N SER A 36 -3.06 -8.63 -3.50
CA SER A 36 -2.87 -7.23 -3.13
C SER A 36 -1.70 -7.03 -2.17
N ASN A 37 -0.60 -7.74 -2.39
CA ASN A 37 0.61 -7.56 -1.60
C ASN A 37 1.42 -6.38 -2.10
N ALA A 38 2.24 -5.82 -1.22
CA ALA A 38 3.10 -4.68 -1.55
C ALA A 38 4.34 -4.71 -0.69
N ALA A 39 5.37 -3.98 -1.13
CA ALA A 39 6.61 -3.81 -0.38
C ALA A 39 6.74 -2.37 0.09
N SER A 40 7.27 -2.19 1.29
CA SER A 40 7.61 -0.89 1.86
C SER A 40 8.90 -1.03 2.64
N LYS A 41 9.73 0.01 2.65
CA LYS A 41 10.96 0.01 3.44
C LYS A 41 10.68 0.19 4.93
N THR A 42 9.66 0.93 5.27
CA THR A 42 9.48 1.42 6.64
C THR A 42 8.20 0.96 7.32
N LEU A 43 7.13 0.68 6.57
CA LEU A 43 5.90 0.23 7.20
C LEU A 43 6.07 -1.20 7.72
N PRO A 44 5.60 -1.49 8.93
CA PRO A 44 5.70 -2.86 9.46
C PRO A 44 5.05 -3.88 8.55
N LEU A 45 5.61 -5.09 8.52
CA LEU A 45 4.97 -6.20 7.82
C LEU A 45 3.60 -6.44 8.45
N GLY A 46 2.59 -6.63 7.60
CA GLY A 46 1.21 -6.78 8.04
C GLY A 46 0.43 -5.47 8.04
N THR A 47 1.07 -4.33 7.79
CA THR A 47 0.35 -3.06 7.68
C THR A 47 -0.60 -3.13 6.50
N ARG A 48 -1.85 -2.75 6.74
CA ARG A 48 -2.82 -2.56 5.66
C ARG A 48 -2.86 -1.09 5.31
N ALA A 49 -2.88 -0.78 4.03
CA ALA A 49 -2.82 0.60 3.57
C ALA A 49 -3.65 0.79 2.31
N THR A 50 -4.15 2.00 2.11
CA THR A 50 -4.77 2.41 0.86
C THR A 50 -3.73 3.16 0.05
N VAL A 51 -3.54 2.74 -1.19
CA VAL A 51 -2.64 3.41 -2.14
C VAL A 51 -3.50 4.10 -3.18
N THR A 52 -3.33 5.42 -3.30
CA THR A 52 -4.08 6.23 -4.28
C THR A 52 -3.11 6.76 -5.31
N ASN A 53 -3.41 6.48 -6.58
CA ASN A 53 -2.64 7.04 -7.69
C ASN A 53 -3.13 8.46 -7.93
N LEU A 54 -2.26 9.44 -7.69
CA LEU A 54 -2.63 10.84 -7.80
C LEU A 54 -2.88 11.27 -9.25
N GLU A 55 -2.42 10.50 -10.21
CA GLU A 55 -2.62 10.81 -11.63
C GLU A 55 -3.96 10.34 -12.15
N THR A 56 -4.51 9.28 -11.57
CA THR A 56 -5.80 8.72 -12.02
C THR A 56 -6.91 8.91 -11.00
N GLY A 57 -6.56 9.15 -9.74
CA GLY A 57 -7.52 9.20 -8.64
C GLY A 57 -7.99 7.83 -8.15
N ARG A 58 -7.49 6.75 -8.75
CA ARG A 58 -7.89 5.39 -8.36
C ARG A 58 -7.12 4.93 -7.13
N SER A 59 -7.76 4.12 -6.32
CA SER A 59 -7.19 3.59 -5.08
C SER A 59 -7.36 2.08 -5.01
N ALA A 60 -6.46 1.46 -4.26
CA ALA A 60 -6.56 0.04 -3.92
C ALA A 60 -5.99 -0.17 -2.53
N ASP A 61 -6.52 -1.16 -1.82
CA ASP A 61 -5.99 -1.54 -0.51
C ASP A 61 -4.96 -2.63 -0.69
N VAL A 62 -3.88 -2.54 0.09
CA VAL A 62 -2.78 -3.50 0.03
C VAL A 62 -2.39 -3.93 1.43
N THR A 63 -1.70 -5.06 1.52
CA THR A 63 -1.04 -5.50 2.75
C THR A 63 0.47 -5.48 2.50
N ILE A 64 1.20 -4.85 3.41
CA ILE A 64 2.66 -4.81 3.32
C ILE A 64 3.20 -6.15 3.77
N GLU A 65 3.82 -6.86 2.84
CA GLU A 65 4.32 -8.22 3.09
C GLU A 65 5.80 -8.36 2.73
N ASP A 66 6.41 -7.30 2.21
CA ASP A 66 7.78 -7.33 1.76
C ASP A 66 8.49 -6.02 2.03
N ARG A 67 9.81 -6.02 1.81
CA ARG A 67 10.70 -4.87 1.99
C ARG A 67 11.19 -4.34 0.63
N GLY A 68 11.32 -3.03 0.55
CA GLY A 68 11.70 -2.30 -0.64
C GLY A 68 10.60 -1.31 -0.99
N PRO A 69 10.71 -0.63 -2.12
CA PRO A 69 11.85 -0.55 -3.03
C PRO A 69 12.98 0.29 -2.43
N TYR A 70 14.20 0.07 -2.93
CA TYR A 70 15.36 0.77 -2.39
C TYR A 70 15.85 1.92 -3.28
N MET A 71 15.15 2.18 -4.36
CA MET A 71 15.47 3.32 -5.21
C MET A 71 14.94 4.60 -4.60
N GLN A 72 15.73 5.67 -4.69
CA GLN A 72 15.38 6.95 -4.09
C GLN A 72 14.06 7.47 -4.66
N GLY A 73 13.22 8.00 -3.80
CA GLY A 73 11.92 8.57 -4.18
C GLY A 73 10.81 7.56 -4.32
N ARG A 74 11.12 6.27 -4.37
CA ARG A 74 10.09 5.23 -4.42
C ARG A 74 9.77 4.75 -3.03
N ILE A 75 8.49 4.70 -2.70
CA ILE A 75 8.05 4.36 -1.35
C ILE A 75 7.26 3.06 -1.27
N VAL A 76 6.80 2.54 -2.40
CA VAL A 76 6.02 1.30 -2.42
C VAL A 76 6.22 0.59 -3.75
N ASP A 77 6.32 -0.74 -3.69
CA ASP A 77 6.24 -1.61 -4.87
C ASP A 77 4.95 -2.40 -4.75
N LEU A 78 4.15 -2.38 -5.81
CA LEU A 78 2.85 -3.02 -5.83
C LEU A 78 2.91 -4.34 -6.61
N SER A 79 1.99 -5.24 -6.32
CA SER A 79 1.82 -6.40 -7.21
C SER A 79 1.34 -5.90 -8.56
N PRO A 80 1.61 -6.65 -9.63
CA PRO A 80 1.17 -6.25 -10.97
C PRO A 80 -0.34 -6.03 -11.08
N SER A 81 -1.15 -6.86 -10.42
CA SER A 81 -2.60 -6.67 -10.48
C SER A 81 -3.05 -5.39 -9.80
N THR A 82 -2.46 -5.07 -8.64
CA THR A 82 -2.78 -3.83 -7.93
C THR A 82 -2.36 -2.61 -8.75
N ALA A 83 -1.18 -2.67 -9.35
CA ALA A 83 -0.69 -1.57 -10.18
C ALA A 83 -1.67 -1.30 -11.33
N ARG A 84 -2.11 -2.35 -12.02
CA ARG A 84 -3.09 -2.19 -13.11
C ARG A 84 -4.39 -1.60 -12.61
N GLU A 85 -4.83 -2.05 -11.43
CA GLU A 85 -6.08 -1.58 -10.85
C GLU A 85 -6.10 -0.07 -10.64
N ILE A 86 -4.97 0.51 -10.28
CA ILE A 86 -4.89 1.96 -10.06
C ILE A 86 -4.26 2.72 -11.23
N GLY A 87 -4.04 2.05 -12.34
CA GLY A 87 -3.63 2.72 -13.58
C GLY A 87 -2.15 2.86 -13.81
N ILE A 88 -1.33 2.04 -13.14
CA ILE A 88 0.11 1.97 -13.41
C ILE A 88 0.36 0.77 -14.32
N ASP A 89 0.92 0.99 -15.48
CA ASP A 89 1.16 -0.09 -16.44
C ASP A 89 2.61 -0.07 -16.91
N LYS A 90 2.94 -0.97 -17.85
CA LYS A 90 4.30 -1.06 -18.36
C LYS A 90 4.76 0.22 -19.04
N HIS A 91 3.83 0.96 -19.61
CA HIS A 91 4.17 2.16 -20.37
C HIS A 91 4.67 3.27 -19.45
N ASN A 92 3.96 3.51 -18.35
CA ASN A 92 4.38 4.55 -17.42
C ASN A 92 5.11 4.01 -16.18
N GLY A 93 5.03 2.73 -15.88
CA GLY A 93 5.88 2.01 -14.90
C GLY A 93 5.94 2.56 -13.49
N VAL A 94 5.78 3.85 -13.29
CA VAL A 94 5.92 4.56 -12.02
C VAL A 94 4.87 5.65 -11.96
N ALA A 95 4.28 5.85 -10.80
CA ALA A 95 3.28 6.91 -10.62
C ALA A 95 3.43 7.53 -9.24
N LYS A 96 3.03 8.78 -9.12
CA LYS A 96 2.99 9.46 -7.84
C LYS A 96 1.74 9.01 -7.08
N VAL A 97 1.93 8.55 -5.85
CA VAL A 97 0.86 7.97 -5.04
C VAL A 97 0.88 8.54 -3.64
N VAL A 98 -0.25 8.37 -2.95
CA VAL A 98 -0.34 8.53 -1.50
C VAL A 98 -0.54 7.14 -0.92
N VAL A 99 0.29 6.77 0.05
CA VAL A 99 0.13 5.54 0.82
C VAL A 99 -0.39 5.93 2.19
N ALA A 100 -1.64 5.59 2.48
CA ALA A 100 -2.30 5.94 3.73
C ALA A 100 -2.59 4.67 4.53
N PRO A 101 -1.89 4.45 5.66
CA PRO A 101 -2.14 3.25 6.45
C PRO A 101 -3.57 3.19 6.96
N ILE A 102 -4.14 2.00 6.94
CA ILE A 102 -5.44 1.70 7.53
C ILE A 102 -5.24 1.16 8.94
N ALA A 103 -4.33 0.20 9.07
CA ALA A 103 -4.07 -0.49 10.34
C ALA A 103 -2.60 -0.86 10.40
N VAL A 104 -1.93 -0.40 11.45
CA VAL A 104 -0.50 -0.58 11.65
C VAL A 104 -0.27 -1.52 12.83
N PRO A 105 0.28 -2.72 12.62
CA PRO A 105 0.60 -3.61 13.74
C PRO A 105 1.77 -3.04 14.53
N LEU A 106 1.61 -3.02 15.85
CA LEU A 106 2.63 -2.50 16.76
C LEU A 106 3.43 -3.64 17.38
N PRO A 107 4.65 -3.35 17.88
CA PRO A 107 5.48 -4.40 18.47
C PRO A 107 4.83 -5.13 19.65
N ASP A 108 3.92 -4.48 20.37
CA ASP A 108 3.26 -5.08 21.53
C ASP A 108 2.02 -5.91 21.15
N GLY A 109 1.76 -6.10 19.86
CA GLY A 109 0.63 -6.88 19.38
C GLY A 109 -0.65 -6.09 19.17
N ARG A 110 -0.68 -4.83 19.58
CA ARG A 110 -1.85 -3.97 19.32
C ARG A 110 -1.82 -3.50 17.87
N VAL A 111 -2.94 -2.99 17.41
CA VAL A 111 -3.08 -2.46 16.06
C VAL A 111 -3.49 -0.99 16.18
N LYS A 112 -2.71 -0.12 15.55
CA LYS A 112 -2.98 1.31 15.56
C LYS A 112 -3.73 1.69 14.29
N PRO A 113 -4.89 2.41 14.40
CA PRO A 113 -5.55 2.91 13.21
C PRO A 113 -4.71 4.02 12.57
N GLY A 114 -4.66 4.02 11.25
CA GLY A 114 -3.94 5.02 10.49
C GLY A 114 -4.88 6.02 9.83
N ALA A 115 -4.30 6.88 9.00
CA ALA A 115 -5.05 7.97 8.34
C ALA A 115 -6.22 7.45 7.51
N ALA A 116 -6.07 6.33 6.82
CA ALA A 116 -7.14 5.78 5.98
C ALA A 116 -8.23 5.08 6.80
N ALA A 117 -7.96 4.71 8.04
CA ALA A 117 -8.95 4.08 8.89
C ALA A 117 -10.10 5.04 9.21
N ASP A 118 -9.77 6.29 9.51
CA ASP A 118 -10.80 7.30 9.81
C ASP A 118 -11.66 7.59 8.59
N ASP A 119 -11.05 7.71 7.43
CA ASP A 119 -11.78 7.92 6.19
C ASP A 119 -12.74 6.78 5.91
N ARG A 120 -12.28 5.55 6.08
CA ARG A 120 -13.11 4.37 5.83
C ARG A 120 -14.27 4.31 6.80
N ARG A 121 -14.00 4.59 8.07
CA ARG A 121 -15.04 4.59 9.10
C ARG A 121 -16.08 5.65 8.81
N GLY A 122 -15.64 6.83 8.44
CA GLY A 122 -16.54 7.94 8.10
C GLY A 122 -17.44 7.60 6.92
N ARG A 123 -16.88 7.00 5.88
CA ARG A 123 -17.66 6.60 4.71
C ARG A 123 -18.73 5.58 5.04
N ARG A 124 -18.45 4.67 5.99
CA ARG A 124 -19.42 3.66 6.38
C ARG A 124 -20.51 4.20 7.27
N LEU A 125 -20.15 5.13 8.18
CA LEU A 125 -21.06 5.64 9.17
C LEU A 125 -21.97 6.73 8.61
N VAL A 126 -21.56 7.36 7.50
CA VAL A 126 -22.34 8.43 6.91
C VAL A 126 -22.82 7.96 5.55
N PRO A 127 -23.89 7.21 5.58
CA PRO A 127 -24.38 6.67 4.30
C PRO A 127 -24.98 7.78 3.54
N SER A 128 -24.80 8.54 3.59
CA SER A 128 -25.30 9.64 3.03
C SER A 128 -24.40 10.77 3.09
N GLU A 129 -24.00 10.54 4.10
CA GLU A 129 -23.45 11.26 4.25
C GLU A 129 -23.17 11.89 3.79
N THR A 130 -23.69 11.71 4.34
CA THR A 130 -23.63 12.16 4.19
C THR A 130 -23.60 12.73 3.86
N PRO A 131 -23.95 12.91 3.99
CA PRO A 131 -24.20 13.31 3.89
C PRO A 131 -24.01 13.85 3.49
N ARG A 132 -24.18 13.96 3.56
CA ARG A 132 -24.07 14.04 3.36
C ARG A 132 -24.01 14.30 2.62
#